data_855ec800f40fe14b1d75278fe00719f9
#
_entry.id   855ec800f40fe14b1d75278fe00719f9
#
_cell.length_a   1.000
_cell.length_b   1.000
_cell.length_c   1.000
_cell.angle_alpha   90.00
_cell.angle_beta   90.00
_cell.angle_gamma   90.00
#
_symmetry.space_group_name_H-M   'P 1'
#
loop_
_entity.id
_entity.type
_entity.pdbx_description
1 polymer ?
#
loop_
_entity_poly.entity_id
_entity_poly.type
_entity_poly.pdbx_seq_one_letter_code
_entity_poly.pdbx_strand_id
1 'polypeptide(L)'
;MRVSLLLVIVLMSCGVLKAQDPHFSQFFSSPLTLNPAFTGKFDGTYRVAGNYRNQWPTINRAYQTTTLSMDFQIMRDRIAANDTWGVGLMGYTDKSANGAVSFNYATVSTAFHKGLDEEGFSQLGGGFQATYSNMLINTGDLKFEDQLTTSGFTGVTSEFFNGSVLKSSYVDVNAGLLYTGSSNDKNYYYIGASAYHINRPKQEFTGALFLLNPRITVHSGGYFPVGEYSKLHVSGLFSSQGSANETVIGGAYEWTTGTETMEKPFSFFAGAWYRVKDALIPYVGFESGDIRMGLTYDMTMSGLKTAAQARGGIELSLIYIRRPPEHVGLPCPKF
;
A
#
# COMPACT_ATOMS: atom_id res chain seq x y z
N MET A 1 -19.90 -25.35 -40.13
CA MET A 1 -18.52 -25.46 -39.59
C MET A 1 -17.84 -24.11 -39.22
N ARG A 2 -17.94 -23.05 -40.05
CA ARG A 2 -17.29 -21.76 -39.75
C ARG A 2 -17.94 -21.00 -38.57
N VAL A 3 -19.26 -21.09 -38.39
CA VAL A 3 -19.98 -20.42 -37.27
C VAL A 3 -19.68 -21.09 -35.93
N SER A 4 -19.56 -22.42 -35.92
CA SER A 4 -19.21 -23.17 -34.70
C SER A 4 -17.77 -22.92 -34.22
N LEU A 5 -16.83 -22.68 -35.14
CA LEU A 5 -15.46 -22.34 -34.79
C LEU A 5 -15.34 -20.92 -34.19
N LEU A 6 -16.13 -19.97 -34.73
CA LEU A 6 -16.22 -18.61 -34.15
C LEU A 6 -16.83 -18.59 -32.74
N LEU A 7 -17.85 -19.43 -32.52
CA LEU A 7 -18.47 -19.54 -31.18
C LEU A 7 -17.52 -20.16 -30.16
N VAL A 8 -16.69 -21.13 -30.56
CA VAL A 8 -15.66 -21.72 -29.69
C VAL A 8 -14.53 -20.73 -29.39
N ILE A 9 -14.14 -19.89 -30.34
CA ILE A 9 -13.13 -18.84 -30.13
C ILE A 9 -13.66 -17.75 -29.19
N VAL A 10 -14.92 -17.36 -29.30
CA VAL A 10 -15.59 -16.39 -28.40
C VAL A 10 -15.75 -16.96 -26.98
N LEU A 11 -16.05 -18.26 -26.84
CA LEU A 11 -16.13 -18.94 -25.54
C LEU A 11 -14.75 -19.15 -24.88
N MET A 12 -13.68 -19.24 -25.66
CA MET A 12 -12.31 -19.30 -25.13
C MET A 12 -11.74 -17.93 -24.76
N SER A 13 -12.34 -16.84 -25.19
CA SER A 13 -11.96 -15.47 -24.81
C SER A 13 -12.64 -14.96 -23.52
N CYS A 14 -13.39 -15.78 -22.80
CA CYS A 14 -13.73 -15.52 -21.40
C CYS A 14 -12.43 -15.57 -20.59
N GLY A 15 -11.60 -14.55 -20.77
CA GLY A 15 -10.42 -14.32 -19.97
C GLY A 15 -10.83 -14.33 -18.52
N VAL A 16 -10.20 -15.17 -17.72
CA VAL A 16 -10.38 -15.20 -16.26
C VAL A 16 -10.15 -13.76 -15.76
N LEU A 17 -11.23 -13.10 -15.34
CA LEU A 17 -11.14 -11.76 -14.76
C LEU A 17 -10.21 -11.86 -13.54
N LYS A 18 -9.07 -11.18 -13.62
CA LYS A 18 -8.07 -11.14 -12.56
C LYS A 18 -8.43 -9.94 -11.69
N ALA A 19 -9.03 -10.19 -10.54
CA ALA A 19 -9.23 -9.17 -9.52
C ALA A 19 -8.00 -9.15 -8.61
N GLN A 20 -7.45 -7.98 -8.37
CA GLN A 20 -6.39 -7.71 -7.42
C GLN A 20 -6.88 -6.72 -6.38
N ASP A 21 -6.31 -6.81 -5.18
CA ASP A 21 -6.50 -5.76 -4.19
C ASP A 21 -5.87 -4.46 -4.69
N PRO A 22 -6.44 -3.31 -4.31
CA PRO A 22 -5.80 -2.03 -4.54
C PRO A 22 -4.42 -1.97 -3.88
N HIS A 23 -3.46 -1.40 -4.57
CA HIS A 23 -2.07 -1.28 -4.14
C HIS A 23 -1.56 0.14 -4.40
N PHE A 24 -0.49 0.52 -3.68
CA PHE A 24 0.18 1.80 -3.84
C PHE A 24 1.49 1.66 -4.60
N SER A 25 1.76 2.60 -5.50
CA SER A 25 3.07 2.73 -6.16
C SER A 25 4.15 3.10 -5.14
N GLN A 26 3.79 3.94 -4.15
CA GLN A 26 4.60 4.26 -2.98
C GLN A 26 4.36 3.25 -1.84
N PHE A 27 4.52 1.94 -2.11
CA PHE A 27 4.28 0.88 -1.12
C PHE A 27 5.07 1.09 0.18
N PHE A 28 6.25 1.72 0.11
CA PHE A 28 7.09 2.06 1.24
C PHE A 28 6.51 3.19 2.12
N SER A 29 5.54 3.95 1.61
CA SER A 29 4.86 5.03 2.34
C SER A 29 3.53 4.59 2.98
N SER A 30 3.08 3.36 2.72
CA SER A 30 1.87 2.78 3.30
C SER A 30 2.17 1.45 4.01
N PRO A 31 2.89 1.48 5.14
CA PRO A 31 3.46 0.28 5.74
C PRO A 31 2.42 -0.75 6.18
N LEU A 32 1.27 -0.34 6.72
CA LEU A 32 0.24 -1.27 7.21
C LEU A 32 -0.57 -1.94 6.09
N THR A 33 -0.54 -1.41 4.86
CA THR A 33 -1.12 -2.08 3.68
C THR A 33 -0.14 -3.05 3.02
N LEU A 34 1.16 -2.89 3.31
CA LEU A 34 2.21 -3.75 2.77
C LEU A 34 2.44 -4.99 3.63
N ASN A 35 2.59 -4.80 4.95
CA ASN A 35 2.87 -5.90 5.87
C ASN A 35 2.43 -5.54 7.30
N PRO A 36 1.58 -6.35 7.95
CA PRO A 36 1.19 -6.12 9.35
C PRO A 36 2.37 -6.03 10.33
N ALA A 37 3.50 -6.68 10.01
CA ALA A 37 4.71 -6.62 10.82
C ALA A 37 5.39 -5.25 10.84
N PHE A 38 4.98 -4.29 10.02
CA PHE A 38 5.45 -2.90 10.15
C PHE A 38 4.75 -2.10 11.26
N THR A 39 3.75 -2.67 11.92
CA THR A 39 3.04 -1.98 13.02
C THR A 39 4.01 -1.66 14.16
N GLY A 40 4.13 -0.38 14.51
CA GLY A 40 5.05 0.11 15.53
C GLY A 40 6.53 0.11 15.12
N LYS A 41 6.86 -0.29 13.88
CA LYS A 41 8.25 -0.33 13.40
C LYS A 41 8.62 0.99 12.73
N PHE A 42 9.02 1.95 13.53
CA PHE A 42 9.53 3.27 13.14
C PHE A 42 10.28 3.89 14.31
N ASP A 43 11.12 4.86 14.03
CA ASP A 43 11.83 5.63 15.05
C ASP A 43 10.98 6.84 15.49
N GLY A 44 10.30 6.70 16.62
CA GLY A 44 9.41 7.73 17.14
C GLY A 44 8.42 7.21 18.17
N THR A 45 7.53 8.07 18.63
CA THR A 45 6.50 7.74 19.63
C THR A 45 5.24 7.19 18.95
N TYR A 46 4.78 7.86 17.90
CA TYR A 46 3.68 7.41 17.07
C TYR A 46 3.89 7.88 15.63
N ARG A 47 3.29 7.13 14.70
CA ARG A 47 3.29 7.46 13.27
C ARG A 47 1.84 7.61 12.79
N VAL A 48 1.61 8.63 11.98
CA VAL A 48 0.39 8.79 11.17
C VAL A 48 0.81 8.77 9.71
N ALA A 49 0.19 7.93 8.90
CA ALA A 49 0.47 7.85 7.47
C ALA A 49 -0.82 7.94 6.67
N GLY A 50 -0.85 8.82 5.68
CA GLY A 50 -1.94 9.01 4.75
C GLY A 50 -1.47 8.86 3.31
N ASN A 51 -2.23 8.13 2.50
CA ASN A 51 -1.95 7.95 1.09
C ASN A 51 -3.22 8.19 0.27
N TYR A 52 -3.06 8.85 -0.86
CA TYR A 52 -4.10 9.06 -1.85
C TYR A 52 -3.58 8.65 -3.22
N ARG A 53 -4.31 7.80 -3.94
CA ARG A 53 -4.00 7.38 -5.31
C ARG A 53 -5.21 7.58 -6.20
N ASN A 54 -5.00 8.16 -7.37
CA ASN A 54 -5.99 8.25 -8.44
C ASN A 54 -5.40 7.59 -9.69
N GLN A 55 -5.85 6.37 -10.00
CA GLN A 55 -5.33 5.55 -11.08
C GLN A 55 -6.27 5.61 -12.27
N TRP A 56 -5.69 5.81 -13.47
CA TRP A 56 -6.38 5.92 -14.77
C TRP A 56 -7.54 6.92 -14.77
N PRO A 57 -7.28 8.20 -14.43
CA PRO A 57 -8.33 9.21 -14.31
C PRO A 57 -9.07 9.48 -15.61
N THR A 58 -8.48 9.10 -16.76
CA THR A 58 -9.05 9.23 -18.10
C THR A 58 -9.98 8.08 -18.49
N ILE A 59 -9.95 6.97 -17.74
CA ILE A 59 -10.81 5.80 -17.95
C ILE A 59 -11.94 5.84 -16.90
N ASN A 60 -12.90 6.74 -17.07
CA ASN A 60 -14.09 6.87 -16.21
C ASN A 60 -13.78 6.85 -14.71
N ARG A 61 -12.70 7.53 -14.29
CA ARG A 61 -12.18 7.54 -12.90
C ARG A 61 -12.07 6.12 -12.33
N ALA A 62 -11.28 5.29 -13.02
CA ALA A 62 -11.29 3.86 -12.82
C ALA A 62 -11.08 3.48 -11.35
N TYR A 63 -10.07 4.07 -10.67
CA TYR A 63 -9.82 3.75 -9.25
C TYR A 63 -9.34 4.97 -8.47
N GLN A 64 -9.92 5.14 -7.29
CA GLN A 64 -9.50 6.15 -6.29
C GLN A 64 -9.34 5.45 -4.95
N THR A 65 -8.12 5.43 -4.45
CA THR A 65 -7.72 4.73 -3.24
C THR A 65 -7.20 5.72 -2.20
N THR A 66 -7.70 5.64 -0.98
CA THR A 66 -7.25 6.50 0.13
C THR A 66 -7.05 5.66 1.38
N THR A 67 -5.93 5.85 2.07
CA THR A 67 -5.67 5.27 3.39
C THR A 67 -5.31 6.34 4.40
N LEU A 68 -5.67 6.08 5.64
CA LEU A 68 -5.18 6.79 6.81
C LEU A 68 -4.90 5.76 7.90
N SER A 69 -3.67 5.72 8.39
CA SER A 69 -3.26 4.82 9.46
C SER A 69 -2.57 5.58 10.58
N MET A 70 -2.69 5.04 11.78
CA MET A 70 -1.97 5.48 12.96
C MET A 70 -1.45 4.26 13.71
N ASP A 71 -0.18 4.27 14.08
CA ASP A 71 0.41 3.22 14.87
C ASP A 71 1.40 3.78 15.90
N PHE A 72 1.57 3.05 16.98
CA PHE A 72 2.41 3.45 18.10
C PHE A 72 2.99 2.25 18.84
N GLN A 73 4.08 2.46 19.54
CA GLN A 73 4.74 1.43 20.35
C GLN A 73 4.16 1.44 21.74
N ILE A 74 3.91 0.25 22.28
CA ILE A 74 3.38 0.04 23.63
C ILE A 74 4.41 -0.68 24.51
N MET A 75 4.24 -0.56 25.81
CA MET A 75 5.05 -1.27 26.84
C MET A 75 6.57 -1.07 26.72
N ARG A 76 7.05 0.04 26.18
CA ARG A 76 8.49 0.34 26.00
C ARG A 76 9.32 0.10 27.26
N ASP A 77 8.80 0.46 28.44
CA ASP A 77 9.51 0.33 29.72
C ASP A 77 9.28 -1.03 30.39
N ARG A 78 8.56 -1.97 29.77
CA ARG A 78 8.19 -3.27 30.34
C ARG A 78 8.70 -4.46 29.54
N ILE A 79 9.23 -4.25 28.36
CA ILE A 79 9.83 -5.26 27.49
C ILE A 79 11.35 -5.01 27.41
N ALA A 80 12.11 -5.96 26.86
CA ALA A 80 13.55 -5.78 26.70
C ALA A 80 13.85 -4.55 25.82
N ALA A 81 14.94 -3.85 26.06
CA ALA A 81 15.28 -2.58 25.45
C ALA A 81 15.31 -2.64 23.91
N ASN A 82 15.73 -3.77 23.36
CA ASN A 82 15.81 -3.98 21.90
C ASN A 82 14.56 -4.66 21.31
N ASP A 83 13.53 -4.90 22.13
CA ASP A 83 12.24 -5.41 21.65
C ASP A 83 11.31 -4.25 21.34
N THR A 84 10.36 -4.48 20.44
CA THR A 84 9.34 -3.49 20.10
C THR A 84 7.97 -4.16 20.00
N TRP A 85 6.98 -3.61 20.68
CA TRP A 85 5.59 -4.04 20.53
C TRP A 85 4.76 -2.87 20.02
N GLY A 86 4.17 -3.06 18.84
CA GLY A 86 3.35 -2.05 18.18
C GLY A 86 1.88 -2.44 18.12
N VAL A 87 1.03 -1.42 18.15
CA VAL A 87 -0.40 -1.51 17.83
C VAL A 87 -0.77 -0.42 16.84
N GLY A 88 -1.74 -0.67 15.98
CA GLY A 88 -2.12 0.26 14.93
C GLY A 88 -3.58 0.14 14.53
N LEU A 89 -4.07 1.23 13.95
CA LEU A 89 -5.39 1.36 13.36
C LEU A 89 -5.24 1.88 11.93
N MET A 90 -6.08 1.44 11.02
CA MET A 90 -6.09 1.94 9.65
C MET A 90 -7.53 1.99 9.13
N GLY A 91 -7.88 3.11 8.51
CA GLY A 91 -9.03 3.27 7.65
C GLY A 91 -8.59 3.27 6.19
N TYR A 92 -9.35 2.61 5.32
CA TYR A 92 -9.02 2.49 3.92
C TYR A 92 -10.29 2.51 3.09
N THR A 93 -10.33 3.26 2.02
CA THR A 93 -11.43 3.29 1.05
C THR A 93 -10.89 3.17 -0.36
N ASP A 94 -11.54 2.34 -1.15
CA ASP A 94 -11.28 2.19 -2.58
C ASP A 94 -12.57 2.36 -3.36
N LYS A 95 -12.55 3.23 -4.36
CA LYS A 95 -13.70 3.52 -5.22
C LYS A 95 -13.35 3.21 -6.66
N SER A 96 -14.26 2.52 -7.35
CA SER A 96 -14.13 2.23 -8.77
C SER A 96 -15.41 2.55 -9.53
N ALA A 97 -15.35 2.45 -10.86
CA ALA A 97 -16.48 2.75 -11.76
C ALA A 97 -17.13 4.12 -11.45
N ASN A 98 -16.32 5.17 -11.35
CA ASN A 98 -16.76 6.53 -10.99
C ASN A 98 -17.51 6.63 -9.63
N GLY A 99 -17.21 5.71 -8.71
CA GLY A 99 -17.82 5.65 -7.38
C GLY A 99 -19.03 4.73 -7.26
N ALA A 100 -19.46 4.09 -8.34
CA ALA A 100 -20.54 3.09 -8.32
C ALA A 100 -20.19 1.89 -7.43
N VAL A 101 -18.91 1.53 -7.35
CA VAL A 101 -18.42 0.49 -6.45
C VAL A 101 -17.48 1.11 -5.43
N SER A 102 -17.71 0.86 -4.16
CA SER A 102 -16.85 1.33 -3.08
C SER A 102 -16.58 0.23 -2.05
N PHE A 103 -15.31 0.09 -1.68
CA PHE A 103 -14.86 -0.73 -0.57
C PHE A 103 -14.41 0.17 0.56
N ASN A 104 -14.84 -0.15 1.78
CA ASN A 104 -14.42 0.55 2.98
C ASN A 104 -13.91 -0.47 3.97
N TYR A 105 -12.74 -0.19 4.55
CA TYR A 105 -12.04 -1.09 5.44
C TYR A 105 -11.72 -0.37 6.75
N ALA A 106 -11.95 -1.05 7.86
CA ALA A 106 -11.51 -0.65 9.18
C ALA A 106 -10.63 -1.77 9.74
N THR A 107 -9.41 -1.43 10.12
CA THR A 107 -8.35 -2.39 10.40
C THR A 107 -7.73 -2.11 11.76
N VAL A 108 -7.49 -3.17 12.52
CA VAL A 108 -6.65 -3.16 13.72
C VAL A 108 -5.45 -4.06 13.50
N SER A 109 -4.27 -3.66 13.98
CA SER A 109 -3.04 -4.40 13.80
C SER A 109 -2.19 -4.43 15.06
N THR A 110 -1.37 -5.46 15.19
CA THR A 110 -0.33 -5.55 16.23
C THR A 110 0.88 -6.30 15.67
N ALA A 111 2.07 -5.92 16.13
CA ALA A 111 3.29 -6.63 15.80
C ALA A 111 4.27 -6.59 16.97
N PHE A 112 4.99 -7.70 17.13
CA PHE A 112 6.07 -7.82 18.09
C PHE A 112 7.38 -8.10 17.37
N HIS A 113 8.42 -7.33 17.71
CA HIS A 113 9.77 -7.44 17.17
C HIS A 113 10.71 -7.83 18.29
N LYS A 114 11.40 -8.93 18.12
CA LYS A 114 12.43 -9.42 19.04
C LYS A 114 13.80 -8.94 18.59
N GLY A 115 14.53 -8.28 19.46
CA GLY A 115 15.96 -7.99 19.28
C GLY A 115 16.76 -9.29 19.24
N LEU A 116 17.64 -9.42 18.25
CA LEU A 116 18.47 -10.61 18.05
C LEU A 116 19.91 -10.42 18.51
N ASP A 117 20.32 -9.18 18.76
CA ASP A 117 21.63 -8.78 19.22
C ASP A 117 21.52 -7.78 20.39
N GLU A 118 22.59 -7.63 21.15
CA GLU A 118 22.66 -6.73 22.30
C GLU A 118 22.71 -5.26 21.88
N GLU A 119 23.24 -4.98 20.72
CA GLU A 119 23.36 -3.64 20.15
C GLU A 119 22.05 -3.11 19.55
N GLY A 120 21.05 -3.97 19.32
CA GLY A 120 19.76 -3.60 18.73
C GLY A 120 19.78 -3.39 17.21
N PHE A 121 20.84 -3.84 16.54
CA PHE A 121 20.97 -3.71 15.09
C PHE A 121 20.08 -4.66 14.30
N SER A 122 19.76 -5.83 14.87
CA SER A 122 18.98 -6.85 14.19
C SER A 122 17.71 -7.18 14.96
N GLN A 123 16.58 -7.21 14.29
CA GLN A 123 15.29 -7.61 14.88
C GLN A 123 14.52 -8.51 13.94
N LEU A 124 13.81 -9.48 14.51
CA LEU A 124 12.83 -10.31 13.82
C LEU A 124 11.45 -10.02 14.39
N GLY A 125 10.52 -9.64 13.53
CA GLY A 125 9.15 -9.28 13.90
C GLY A 125 8.11 -10.17 13.25
N GLY A 126 7.01 -10.37 13.99
CA GLY A 126 5.78 -10.97 13.49
C GLY A 126 4.61 -10.05 13.76
N GLY A 127 3.70 -9.92 12.80
CA GLY A 127 2.53 -9.05 12.91
C GLY A 127 1.25 -9.73 12.47
N PHE A 128 0.15 -9.30 13.08
CA PHE A 128 -1.21 -9.74 12.76
C PHE A 128 -2.12 -8.53 12.55
N GLN A 129 -3.11 -8.71 11.70
CA GLN A 129 -4.07 -7.68 11.35
C GLN A 129 -5.45 -8.30 11.15
N ALA A 130 -6.46 -7.66 11.71
CA ALA A 130 -7.86 -7.97 11.47
C ALA A 130 -8.54 -6.78 10.81
N THR A 131 -9.27 -7.03 9.75
CA THR A 131 -9.93 -6.01 8.94
C THR A 131 -11.41 -6.33 8.79
N TYR A 132 -12.27 -5.38 9.12
CA TYR A 132 -13.67 -5.39 8.71
C TYR A 132 -13.78 -4.68 7.37
N SER A 133 -14.35 -5.35 6.38
CA SER A 133 -14.60 -4.84 5.05
C SER A 133 -16.09 -4.71 4.78
N ASN A 134 -16.46 -3.59 4.17
CA ASN A 134 -17.81 -3.34 3.68
C ASN A 134 -17.72 -2.89 2.22
N MET A 135 -18.33 -3.65 1.31
CA MET A 135 -18.47 -3.29 -0.09
C MET A 135 -19.90 -2.80 -0.36
N LEU A 136 -19.98 -1.71 -1.09
CA LEU A 136 -21.22 -1.09 -1.55
C LEU A 136 -21.19 -0.98 -3.07
N ILE A 137 -22.25 -1.42 -3.74
CA ILE A 137 -22.45 -1.22 -5.18
C ILE A 137 -23.74 -0.44 -5.38
N ASN A 138 -23.63 0.76 -5.92
CA ASN A 138 -24.77 1.54 -6.37
C ASN A 138 -25.16 1.07 -7.78
N THR A 139 -26.23 0.29 -7.89
CA THR A 139 -26.66 -0.32 -9.15
C THR A 139 -27.18 0.71 -10.15
N GLY A 140 -27.70 1.85 -9.67
CA GLY A 140 -28.18 2.93 -10.52
C GLY A 140 -27.08 3.69 -11.28
N ASP A 141 -25.84 3.62 -10.78
CA ASP A 141 -24.67 4.25 -11.42
C ASP A 141 -23.91 3.30 -12.35
N LEU A 142 -24.26 2.00 -12.37
CA LEU A 142 -23.69 1.03 -13.28
C LEU A 142 -24.22 1.24 -14.70
N LYS A 143 -23.37 0.93 -15.68
CA LYS A 143 -23.71 0.95 -17.10
C LYS A 143 -23.45 -0.43 -17.67
N PHE A 144 -24.47 -0.95 -18.35
CA PHE A 144 -24.46 -2.28 -18.94
C PHE A 144 -24.44 -2.19 -20.48
N GLU A 145 -23.94 -3.24 -21.11
CA GLU A 145 -23.79 -3.31 -22.56
C GLU A 145 -25.13 -3.15 -23.29
N ASP A 146 -26.21 -3.71 -22.74
CA ASP A 146 -27.56 -3.63 -23.30
C ASP A 146 -28.15 -2.21 -23.34
N GLN A 147 -27.57 -1.29 -22.56
CA GLN A 147 -27.94 0.13 -22.56
C GLN A 147 -27.22 0.92 -23.67
N LEU A 148 -26.19 0.33 -24.31
CA LEU A 148 -25.37 1.04 -25.29
C LEU A 148 -26.11 1.12 -26.63
N THR A 149 -26.43 2.33 -27.07
CA THR A 149 -27.05 2.64 -28.35
C THR A 149 -26.13 3.50 -29.21
N THR A 150 -26.51 3.79 -30.44
CA THR A 150 -25.77 4.74 -31.30
C THR A 150 -25.71 6.15 -30.72
N SER A 151 -26.56 6.47 -29.76
CA SER A 151 -26.61 7.75 -29.02
C SER A 151 -25.95 7.67 -27.64
N GLY A 152 -25.24 6.58 -27.31
CA GLY A 152 -24.62 6.33 -26.04
C GLY A 152 -25.43 5.43 -25.11
N PHE A 153 -25.17 5.47 -23.81
CA PHE A 153 -25.83 4.66 -22.78
C PHE A 153 -27.17 5.27 -22.40
N THR A 154 -28.18 5.09 -23.23
CA THR A 154 -29.51 5.70 -23.08
C THR A 154 -30.64 4.68 -22.91
N GLY A 155 -30.35 3.39 -23.06
CA GLY A 155 -31.31 2.31 -22.94
C GLY A 155 -31.69 1.99 -21.50
N VAL A 156 -32.75 1.20 -21.35
CA VAL A 156 -33.12 0.55 -20.09
C VAL A 156 -32.40 -0.80 -20.05
N THR A 157 -31.75 -1.13 -18.94
CA THR A 157 -31.10 -2.43 -18.78
C THR A 157 -32.10 -3.54 -18.50
N SER A 158 -31.82 -4.72 -19.00
CA SER A 158 -32.51 -5.96 -18.64
C SER A 158 -32.01 -6.57 -17.34
N GLU A 159 -30.86 -6.05 -16.80
CA GLU A 159 -30.33 -6.50 -15.54
C GLU A 159 -31.22 -6.10 -14.37
N PHE A 160 -31.57 -7.07 -13.56
CA PHE A 160 -32.46 -6.90 -12.42
C PHE A 160 -31.70 -7.02 -11.09
N PHE A 161 -31.80 -6.00 -10.24
CA PHE A 161 -31.21 -5.97 -8.92
C PHE A 161 -32.28 -5.81 -7.84
N ASN A 162 -32.15 -6.57 -6.74
CA ASN A 162 -33.01 -6.47 -5.57
C ASN A 162 -32.66 -5.24 -4.70
N GLY A 163 -32.67 -4.05 -5.30
CA GLY A 163 -32.42 -2.78 -4.63
C GLY A 163 -31.40 -1.91 -5.34
N SER A 164 -31.43 -0.63 -5.03
CA SER A 164 -30.54 0.38 -5.62
C SER A 164 -29.10 0.30 -5.07
N VAL A 165 -28.89 -0.35 -3.92
CA VAL A 165 -27.56 -0.53 -3.30
C VAL A 165 -27.40 -1.97 -2.84
N LEU A 166 -26.44 -2.66 -3.40
CA LEU A 166 -26.00 -3.98 -2.94
C LEU A 166 -24.89 -3.81 -1.89
N LYS A 167 -24.94 -4.64 -0.83
CA LYS A 167 -23.98 -4.61 0.26
C LYS A 167 -23.41 -6.00 0.51
N SER A 168 -22.12 -6.08 0.74
CA SER A 168 -21.46 -7.28 1.22
C SER A 168 -20.42 -6.89 2.26
N SER A 169 -20.34 -7.65 3.36
CA SER A 169 -19.38 -7.39 4.43
C SER A 169 -18.70 -8.67 4.85
N TYR A 170 -17.44 -8.58 5.22
CA TYR A 170 -16.66 -9.71 5.70
C TYR A 170 -15.58 -9.26 6.69
N VAL A 171 -15.07 -10.24 7.44
CA VAL A 171 -13.88 -10.07 8.28
C VAL A 171 -12.71 -10.78 7.61
N ASP A 172 -11.60 -10.10 7.56
CA ASP A 172 -10.36 -10.55 6.95
C ASP A 172 -9.24 -10.64 7.97
N VAL A 173 -8.38 -11.65 7.87
CA VAL A 173 -7.25 -11.89 8.75
C VAL A 173 -5.97 -11.93 7.93
N ASN A 174 -4.99 -11.16 8.37
CA ASN A 174 -3.72 -10.97 7.69
C ASN A 174 -2.57 -11.19 8.69
N ALA A 175 -1.43 -11.67 8.18
CA ALA A 175 -0.23 -11.87 8.97
C ALA A 175 1.01 -11.47 8.18
N GLY A 176 2.10 -11.21 8.90
CA GLY A 176 3.37 -10.91 8.26
C GLY A 176 4.56 -11.17 9.16
N LEU A 177 5.70 -11.33 8.50
CA LEU A 177 7.01 -11.47 9.12
C LEU A 177 7.91 -10.38 8.55
N LEU A 178 8.82 -9.87 9.37
CA LEU A 178 9.75 -8.81 9.01
C LEU A 178 11.07 -9.00 9.75
N TYR A 179 12.14 -9.14 9.00
CA TYR A 179 13.50 -9.00 9.51
C TYR A 179 13.99 -7.59 9.18
N THR A 180 14.58 -6.93 10.15
CA THR A 180 15.24 -5.62 9.98
C THR A 180 16.65 -5.71 10.49
N GLY A 181 17.58 -5.06 9.81
CA GLY A 181 18.99 -5.08 10.16
C GLY A 181 19.67 -3.75 9.86
N SER A 182 20.80 -3.56 10.54
CA SER A 182 21.76 -2.48 10.30
C SER A 182 23.18 -3.05 10.49
N SER A 183 24.13 -2.57 9.71
CA SER A 183 25.55 -2.92 9.94
C SER A 183 26.27 -1.84 10.72
N ASN A 184 25.64 -0.68 10.86
CA ASN A 184 26.13 0.48 11.61
C ASN A 184 24.96 1.46 11.79
N ASP A 185 25.07 2.48 12.60
CA ASP A 185 24.00 3.45 12.88
C ASP A 185 23.55 4.27 11.66
N LYS A 186 24.21 4.11 10.51
CA LYS A 186 23.98 4.94 9.33
C LYS A 186 23.21 4.26 8.22
N ASN A 187 23.10 2.92 8.23
CA ASN A 187 22.35 2.16 7.24
C ASN A 187 21.17 1.42 7.87
N TYR A 188 20.26 0.99 7.05
CA TYR A 188 19.11 0.19 7.47
C TYR A 188 18.64 -0.65 6.29
N TYR A 189 18.33 -1.91 6.53
CA TYR A 189 17.73 -2.79 5.54
C TYR A 189 16.67 -3.69 6.16
N TYR A 190 15.77 -4.14 5.35
CA TYR A 190 14.71 -5.05 5.77
C TYR A 190 14.38 -6.04 4.66
N ILE A 191 13.87 -7.20 5.08
CA ILE A 191 13.20 -8.18 4.23
C ILE A 191 11.96 -8.67 4.97
N GLY A 192 10.86 -8.80 4.26
CA GLY A 192 9.60 -9.24 4.85
C GLY A 192 8.73 -10.02 3.89
N ALA A 193 7.80 -10.74 4.49
CA ALA A 193 6.74 -11.45 3.78
C ALA A 193 5.40 -11.20 4.49
N SER A 194 4.33 -11.07 3.74
CA SER A 194 2.98 -10.92 4.27
C SER A 194 1.99 -11.77 3.49
N ALA A 195 0.96 -12.22 4.21
CA ALA A 195 -0.19 -12.93 3.67
C ALA A 195 -1.46 -12.20 4.08
N TYR A 196 -2.23 -11.76 3.10
CA TYR A 196 -3.55 -11.16 3.25
C TYR A 196 -4.62 -12.17 2.84
N HIS A 197 -5.83 -12.01 3.37
CA HIS A 197 -6.97 -12.90 3.09
C HIS A 197 -6.69 -14.37 3.46
N ILE A 198 -6.00 -14.61 4.59
CA ILE A 198 -5.62 -15.97 5.04
C ILE A 198 -6.86 -16.83 5.28
N ASN A 199 -7.93 -16.23 5.83
CA ASN A 199 -9.20 -16.87 6.08
C ASN A 199 -10.10 -17.00 4.85
N ARG A 200 -9.65 -16.52 3.66
CA ARG A 200 -10.37 -16.54 2.38
C ARG A 200 -11.83 -16.10 2.56
N PRO A 201 -12.07 -14.85 2.97
CA PRO A 201 -13.41 -14.39 3.27
C PRO A 201 -14.35 -14.54 2.08
N LYS A 202 -15.62 -14.78 2.40
CA LYS A 202 -16.69 -14.97 1.42
C LYS A 202 -17.34 -13.62 1.12
N GLN A 203 -17.51 -13.33 -0.15
CA GLN A 203 -18.31 -12.21 -0.64
C GLN A 203 -19.55 -12.78 -1.36
N GLU A 204 -20.71 -12.32 -0.97
CA GLU A 204 -21.97 -12.75 -1.58
C GLU A 204 -22.62 -11.56 -2.31
N PHE A 205 -22.94 -11.77 -3.57
CA PHE A 205 -23.66 -10.84 -4.42
C PHE A 205 -24.74 -11.56 -5.20
N THR A 206 -25.96 -11.06 -5.15
CA THR A 206 -27.08 -11.56 -5.98
C THR A 206 -27.20 -13.09 -5.99
N GLY A 207 -26.87 -13.75 -4.84
CA GLY A 207 -26.85 -15.20 -4.72
C GLY A 207 -25.60 -15.90 -5.24
N ALA A 208 -24.66 -15.16 -5.84
CA ALA A 208 -23.35 -15.71 -6.21
C ALA A 208 -22.34 -15.54 -5.06
N LEU A 209 -21.62 -16.61 -4.74
CA LEU A 209 -20.63 -16.66 -3.68
C LEU A 209 -19.22 -16.62 -4.29
N PHE A 210 -18.43 -15.65 -3.87
CA PHE A 210 -17.03 -15.50 -4.28
C PHE A 210 -16.11 -15.66 -3.06
N LEU A 211 -15.04 -16.43 -3.21
CA LEU A 211 -13.97 -16.53 -2.22
C LEU A 211 -12.82 -15.60 -2.60
N LEU A 212 -12.43 -14.72 -1.69
CA LEU A 212 -11.27 -13.87 -1.88
C LEU A 212 -9.99 -14.73 -1.90
N ASN A 213 -9.16 -14.52 -2.92
CA ASN A 213 -7.89 -15.25 -3.01
C ASN A 213 -6.86 -14.65 -2.07
N PRO A 214 -6.07 -15.48 -1.37
CA PRO A 214 -4.95 -14.98 -0.59
C PRO A 214 -3.98 -14.18 -1.46
N ARG A 215 -3.49 -13.07 -0.91
CA ARG A 215 -2.41 -12.29 -1.49
C ARG A 215 -1.14 -12.52 -0.70
N ILE A 216 -0.10 -13.00 -1.36
CA ILE A 216 1.23 -13.18 -0.78
C ILE A 216 2.13 -12.10 -1.34
N THR A 217 2.82 -11.39 -0.45
CA THR A 217 3.77 -10.35 -0.83
C THR A 217 5.11 -10.63 -0.17
N VAL A 218 6.19 -10.60 -0.94
CA VAL A 218 7.58 -10.57 -0.46
C VAL A 218 8.15 -9.21 -0.82
N HIS A 219 8.79 -8.57 0.13
CA HIS A 219 9.33 -7.23 -0.07
C HIS A 219 10.65 -7.04 0.65
N SER A 220 11.47 -6.17 0.12
CA SER A 220 12.73 -5.78 0.75
C SER A 220 13.06 -4.33 0.42
N GLY A 221 13.95 -3.76 1.21
CA GLY A 221 14.46 -2.42 0.96
C GLY A 221 15.44 -1.97 2.02
N GLY A 222 15.89 -0.74 1.88
CA GLY A 222 16.82 -0.15 2.82
C GLY A 222 17.34 1.18 2.33
N TYR A 223 18.13 1.82 3.17
CA TYR A 223 18.90 2.99 2.79
C TYR A 223 20.37 2.82 3.19
N PHE A 224 21.26 3.34 2.37
CA PHE A 224 22.70 3.24 2.52
C PHE A 224 23.34 4.63 2.33
N PRO A 225 24.23 5.05 3.22
CA PRO A 225 24.94 6.31 3.06
C PRO A 225 25.86 6.24 1.82
N VAL A 226 25.78 7.23 0.96
CA VAL A 226 26.62 7.37 -0.24
C VAL A 226 27.46 8.66 -0.20
N GLY A 227 27.29 9.46 0.86
CA GLY A 227 28.02 10.68 1.14
C GLY A 227 27.72 11.15 2.55
N GLU A 228 28.31 12.27 2.94
CA GLU A 228 28.15 12.82 4.29
C GLU A 228 26.69 13.22 4.58
N TYR A 229 26.01 13.78 3.56
CA TYR A 229 24.63 14.27 3.65
C TYR A 229 23.68 13.57 2.68
N SER A 230 24.04 12.38 2.21
CA SER A 230 23.31 11.71 1.15
C SER A 230 23.13 10.24 1.43
N LYS A 231 21.94 9.71 1.09
CA LYS A 231 21.61 8.28 1.18
C LYS A 231 20.99 7.80 -0.13
N LEU A 232 21.27 6.55 -0.46
CA LEU A 232 20.59 5.83 -1.51
C LEU A 232 19.54 4.91 -0.89
N HIS A 233 18.28 5.13 -1.22
CA HIS A 233 17.17 4.26 -0.89
C HIS A 233 16.94 3.28 -2.03
N VAL A 234 16.80 2.01 -1.72
CA VAL A 234 16.45 0.96 -2.67
C VAL A 234 15.32 0.13 -2.09
N SER A 235 14.37 -0.28 -2.92
CA SER A 235 13.32 -1.18 -2.46
C SER A 235 12.68 -1.93 -3.63
N GLY A 236 12.08 -3.07 -3.29
CA GLY A 236 11.34 -3.88 -4.23
C GLY A 236 10.31 -4.74 -3.54
N LEU A 237 9.29 -5.10 -4.29
CA LEU A 237 8.27 -6.06 -3.88
C LEU A 237 7.91 -7.00 -5.03
N PHE A 238 7.50 -8.20 -4.63
CA PHE A 238 6.77 -9.14 -5.46
C PHE A 238 5.48 -9.49 -4.74
N SER A 239 4.35 -9.36 -5.42
CA SER A 239 3.03 -9.70 -4.90
C SER A 239 2.32 -10.64 -5.86
N SER A 240 1.61 -11.63 -5.30
CA SER A 240 0.82 -12.61 -6.05
C SER A 240 -0.54 -12.77 -5.40
N GLN A 241 -1.61 -12.64 -6.20
CA GLN A 241 -3.00 -12.85 -5.77
C GLN A 241 -3.78 -13.54 -6.88
N GLY A 242 -4.24 -14.77 -6.61
CA GLY A 242 -4.87 -15.60 -7.63
C GLY A 242 -3.94 -15.83 -8.82
N SER A 243 -4.34 -15.40 -10.02
CA SER A 243 -3.52 -15.51 -11.24
C SER A 243 -2.77 -14.22 -11.59
N ALA A 244 -2.85 -13.19 -10.76
CA ALA A 244 -2.21 -11.91 -10.99
C ALA A 244 -0.93 -11.75 -10.16
N ASN A 245 0.12 -11.26 -10.80
CA ASN A 245 1.41 -11.02 -10.19
C ASN A 245 1.87 -9.59 -10.47
N GLU A 246 2.52 -9.00 -9.50
CA GLU A 246 3.13 -7.68 -9.60
C GLU A 246 4.57 -7.74 -9.10
N THR A 247 5.47 -7.07 -9.79
CA THR A 247 6.85 -6.86 -9.35
C THR A 247 7.17 -5.39 -9.51
N VAL A 248 7.61 -4.77 -8.43
CA VAL A 248 8.06 -3.37 -8.42
C VAL A 248 9.46 -3.31 -7.85
N ILE A 249 10.37 -2.59 -8.50
CA ILE A 249 11.73 -2.39 -8.04
C ILE A 249 12.19 -0.98 -8.38
N GLY A 250 12.94 -0.37 -7.51
CA GLY A 250 13.48 0.96 -7.75
C GLY A 250 14.22 1.55 -6.59
N GLY A 251 14.46 2.86 -6.67
CA GLY A 251 15.14 3.57 -5.62
C GLY A 251 15.05 5.07 -5.77
N ALA A 252 15.52 5.76 -4.73
CA ALA A 252 15.60 7.20 -4.67
C ALA A 252 16.90 7.64 -4.01
N TYR A 253 17.42 8.76 -4.49
CA TYR A 253 18.52 9.46 -3.87
C TYR A 253 17.95 10.48 -2.88
N GLU A 254 18.41 10.41 -1.63
CA GLU A 254 18.12 11.39 -0.60
C GLU A 254 19.30 12.32 -0.46
N TRP A 255 19.02 13.61 -0.38
CA TRP A 255 19.96 14.68 -0.17
C TRP A 255 19.50 15.55 1.00
N THR A 256 20.23 15.55 2.13
CA THR A 256 19.94 16.34 3.31
C THR A 256 20.67 17.65 3.25
N THR A 257 19.94 18.75 3.35
CA THR A 257 20.54 20.09 3.46
C THR A 257 20.51 20.52 4.92
N GLY A 258 21.61 21.00 5.39
CA GLY A 258 21.73 21.53 6.76
C GLY A 258 23.03 21.11 7.43
N THR A 259 23.53 21.98 8.26
CA THR A 259 24.64 21.68 9.16
C THR A 259 24.09 20.99 10.42
N GLU A 260 24.92 20.29 11.15
CA GLU A 260 24.61 19.69 12.48
C GLU A 260 24.00 20.69 13.48
N THR A 261 24.06 21.98 13.17
CA THR A 261 23.51 23.09 13.98
C THR A 261 22.06 23.43 13.69
N MET A 262 21.44 22.87 12.64
CA MET A 262 20.01 23.08 12.34
C MET A 262 19.14 22.15 13.15
N GLU A 263 18.22 22.71 13.95
CA GLU A 263 17.23 21.93 14.72
C GLU A 263 16.36 20.98 13.88
N LYS A 264 16.19 21.28 12.58
CA LYS A 264 15.38 20.47 11.64
C LYS A 264 16.01 20.49 10.26
N PRO A 265 16.82 19.51 9.90
CA PRO A 265 17.36 19.40 8.54
C PRO A 265 16.22 19.11 7.54
N PHE A 266 16.43 19.56 6.31
CA PHE A 266 15.55 19.25 5.19
C PHE A 266 16.18 18.13 4.36
N SER A 267 15.39 17.13 4.00
CA SER A 267 15.80 16.12 3.02
C SER A 267 14.92 16.17 1.79
N PHE A 268 15.56 16.11 0.63
CA PHE A 268 14.90 15.96 -0.67
C PHE A 268 15.16 14.58 -1.21
N PHE A 269 14.14 14.00 -1.86
CA PHE A 269 14.21 12.70 -2.47
C PHE A 269 13.88 12.82 -3.95
N ALA A 270 14.69 12.20 -4.80
CA ALA A 270 14.39 12.04 -6.21
C ALA A 270 14.73 10.62 -6.65
N GLY A 271 13.82 9.98 -7.38
CA GLY A 271 14.02 8.60 -7.76
C GLY A 271 12.99 8.09 -8.75
N ALA A 272 13.03 6.79 -8.97
CA ALA A 272 12.04 6.10 -9.79
C ALA A 272 11.92 4.64 -9.39
N TRP A 273 10.70 4.10 -9.56
CA TRP A 273 10.41 2.67 -9.50
C TRP A 273 9.90 2.19 -10.86
N TYR A 274 10.12 0.93 -11.11
CA TYR A 274 9.63 0.25 -12.31
C TYR A 274 8.71 -0.88 -11.91
N ARG A 275 7.45 -0.78 -12.28
CA ARG A 275 6.48 -1.87 -12.22
C ARG A 275 6.60 -2.68 -13.50
N VAL A 276 7.10 -3.91 -13.36
CA VAL A 276 7.49 -4.75 -14.48
C VAL A 276 6.33 -4.95 -15.47
N LYS A 277 6.55 -4.62 -16.73
CA LYS A 277 5.60 -4.69 -17.84
C LYS A 277 4.36 -3.76 -17.71
N ASP A 278 4.35 -2.84 -16.74
CA ASP A 278 3.19 -1.98 -16.53
C ASP A 278 3.52 -0.48 -16.55
N ALA A 279 4.39 0.00 -15.67
CA ALA A 279 4.62 1.43 -15.53
C ALA A 279 6.04 1.81 -15.07
N LEU A 280 6.51 2.97 -15.52
CA LEU A 280 7.61 3.70 -14.90
C LEU A 280 7.02 4.73 -13.94
N ILE A 281 7.59 4.82 -12.73
CA ILE A 281 7.04 5.57 -11.61
C ILE A 281 8.09 6.55 -11.08
N PRO A 282 8.28 7.73 -11.68
CA PRO A 282 9.07 8.80 -11.09
C PRO A 282 8.52 9.21 -9.73
N TYR A 283 9.43 9.51 -8.81
CA TYR A 283 9.16 9.91 -7.44
C TYR A 283 9.94 11.16 -7.07
N VAL A 284 9.28 12.05 -6.37
CA VAL A 284 9.90 13.16 -5.65
C VAL A 284 9.35 13.19 -4.23
N GLY A 285 10.21 13.51 -3.27
CA GLY A 285 9.83 13.57 -1.87
C GLY A 285 10.54 14.68 -1.13
N PHE A 286 10.00 15.01 0.01
CA PHE A 286 10.49 16.03 0.91
C PHE A 286 10.28 15.59 2.36
N GLU A 287 11.29 15.77 3.22
CA GLU A 287 11.19 15.54 4.66
C GLU A 287 11.72 16.75 5.42
N SER A 288 11.00 17.15 6.46
CA SER A 288 11.43 18.18 7.40
C SER A 288 10.91 17.87 8.80
N GLY A 289 11.81 17.68 9.73
CA GLY A 289 11.49 17.30 11.11
C GLY A 289 10.64 16.03 11.15
N ASP A 290 9.41 16.16 11.62
CA ASP A 290 8.50 15.02 11.83
C ASP A 290 7.67 14.66 10.59
N ILE A 291 7.74 15.45 9.50
CA ILE A 291 6.88 15.31 8.32
C ILE A 291 7.67 14.85 7.11
N ARG A 292 7.17 13.81 6.43
CA ARG A 292 7.63 13.37 5.10
C ARG A 292 6.45 13.39 4.12
N MET A 293 6.68 13.96 2.95
CA MET A 293 5.72 14.00 1.84
C MET A 293 6.33 13.35 0.61
N GLY A 294 5.51 12.67 -0.18
CA GLY A 294 5.93 12.03 -1.41
C GLY A 294 4.90 12.21 -2.52
N LEU A 295 5.37 12.33 -3.74
CA LEU A 295 4.58 12.41 -4.95
C LEU A 295 5.14 11.45 -5.99
N THR A 296 4.28 10.61 -6.57
CA THR A 296 4.59 9.79 -7.73
C THR A 296 3.60 10.00 -8.86
N TYR A 297 4.07 9.69 -10.05
CA TYR A 297 3.24 9.63 -11.24
C TYR A 297 3.51 8.34 -12.00
N ASP A 298 2.48 7.47 -12.15
CA ASP A 298 2.59 6.25 -12.92
C ASP A 298 2.52 6.57 -14.42
N MET A 299 3.60 6.33 -15.13
CA MET A 299 3.65 6.44 -16.60
C MET A 299 3.35 5.07 -17.18
N THR A 300 2.11 4.86 -17.66
CA THR A 300 1.67 3.57 -18.21
C THR A 300 2.50 3.19 -19.45
N MET A 301 3.08 2.00 -19.41
CA MET A 301 3.87 1.41 -20.49
C MET A 301 3.24 0.12 -21.03
N SER A 302 2.22 -0.41 -20.36
CA SER A 302 1.48 -1.63 -20.73
C SER A 302 0.54 -1.40 -21.93
N GLY A 303 -0.15 -2.46 -22.34
CA GLY A 303 -1.19 -2.39 -23.38
C GLY A 303 -2.32 -1.40 -23.11
N LEU A 304 -2.49 -0.97 -21.86
CA LEU A 304 -3.44 0.08 -21.47
C LEU A 304 -2.99 1.51 -21.85
N LYS A 305 -1.77 1.69 -22.35
CA LYS A 305 -1.22 3.00 -22.70
C LYS A 305 -2.14 3.80 -23.61
N THR A 306 -2.74 3.17 -24.61
CA THR A 306 -3.64 3.85 -25.58
C THR A 306 -4.95 4.27 -24.89
N ALA A 307 -5.60 3.39 -24.15
CA ALA A 307 -6.85 3.66 -23.46
C ALA A 307 -6.69 4.72 -22.35
N ALA A 308 -5.60 4.64 -21.62
CA ALA A 308 -5.25 5.58 -20.54
C ALA A 308 -4.58 6.87 -21.05
N GLN A 309 -4.38 7.03 -22.38
CA GLN A 309 -3.64 8.16 -22.96
C GLN A 309 -2.25 8.36 -22.30
N ALA A 310 -1.58 7.25 -21.97
CA ALA A 310 -0.34 7.19 -21.17
C ALA A 310 -0.46 7.74 -19.73
N ARG A 311 -1.64 8.12 -19.26
CA ARG A 311 -1.89 8.66 -17.92
C ARG A 311 -2.21 7.50 -16.98
N GLY A 312 -1.20 7.00 -16.25
CA GLY A 312 -1.34 5.87 -15.33
C GLY A 312 -1.98 6.26 -14.02
N GLY A 313 -1.47 7.26 -13.36
CA GLY A 313 -2.03 7.71 -12.07
C GLY A 313 -1.12 8.65 -11.32
N ILE A 314 -1.70 9.38 -10.39
CA ILE A 314 -1.00 10.22 -9.43
C ILE A 314 -1.18 9.64 -8.04
N GLU A 315 -0.13 9.68 -7.22
CA GLU A 315 -0.18 9.26 -5.84
C GLU A 315 0.54 10.25 -4.94
N LEU A 316 -0.12 10.59 -3.84
CA LEU A 316 0.40 11.47 -2.79
C LEU A 316 0.53 10.67 -1.50
N SER A 317 1.60 10.86 -0.77
CA SER A 317 1.80 10.34 0.58
C SER A 317 2.17 11.44 1.56
N LEU A 318 1.69 11.29 2.79
CA LEU A 318 2.04 12.12 3.93
C LEU A 318 2.32 11.21 5.12
N ILE A 319 3.50 11.31 5.71
CA ILE A 319 3.87 10.58 6.91
C ILE A 319 4.28 11.61 7.96
N TYR A 320 3.68 11.48 9.13
CA TYR A 320 4.05 12.22 10.33
C TYR A 320 4.55 11.24 11.38
N ILE A 321 5.80 11.43 11.85
CA ILE A 321 6.38 10.63 12.92
C ILE A 321 6.76 11.56 14.06
N ARG A 322 6.08 11.45 15.19
CA ARG A 322 6.45 12.19 16.38
C ARG A 322 7.71 11.59 16.99
N ARG A 323 8.81 12.29 16.87
CA ARG A 323 10.06 11.95 17.55
C ARG A 323 10.10 12.65 18.91
N PRO A 324 10.46 11.96 20.02
CA PRO A 324 10.70 12.65 21.28
C PRO A 324 11.84 13.65 21.07
N PRO A 325 11.82 14.80 21.78
CA PRO A 325 12.98 15.69 21.77
C PRO A 325 14.18 14.88 22.26
N GLU A 326 15.32 15.01 21.59
CA GLU A 326 16.58 14.44 22.09
C GLU A 326 16.75 14.94 23.53
N HIS A 327 16.86 14.02 24.49
CA HIS A 327 17.24 14.38 25.83
C HIS A 327 18.69 14.85 25.76
N VAL A 328 18.88 16.16 25.68
CA VAL A 328 20.17 16.77 26.06
C VAL A 328 20.35 16.41 27.52
N GLY A 329 21.16 15.41 27.77
CA GLY A 329 21.46 14.97 29.13
C GLY A 329 21.89 16.21 29.92
N LEU A 330 21.19 16.53 30.99
CA LEU A 330 21.62 17.57 31.90
C LEU A 330 23.08 17.24 32.27
N PRO A 331 24.04 18.18 32.10
CA PRO A 331 25.41 17.91 32.47
C PRO A 331 25.42 17.57 33.95
N CYS A 332 25.78 16.34 34.29
CA CYS A 332 25.90 15.92 35.67
C CYS A 332 26.98 16.85 36.35
N PRO A 333 26.64 17.56 37.44
CA PRO A 333 27.63 18.32 38.14
C PRO A 333 28.73 17.36 38.57
N LYS A 334 29.95 17.60 38.13
CA LYS A 334 31.12 16.90 38.65
C LYS A 334 31.40 17.49 40.06
N PHE A 335 31.08 16.72 41.07
CA PHE A 335 31.56 16.98 42.42
C PHE A 335 33.03 16.51 42.58
#